data_31f48a9ca563fb97bc6cfc92495d864e
#
_entry.id   31f48a9ca563fb97bc6cfc92495d864e
#
_cell.length_a   1.000
_cell.length_b   1.000
_cell.length_c   1.000
_cell.angle_alpha   90.00
_cell.angle_beta   90.00
_cell.angle_gamma   90.00
#
_symmetry.space_group_name_H-M   'P 1'
#
loop_
_entity.id
_entity.type
_entity.pdbx_description
1 polymer ?
#
loop_
_entity_poly.entity_id
_entity_poly.type
_entity_poly.pdbx_seq_one_letter_code
_entity_poly.pdbx_strand_id
1 'polypeptide(L)'
;MILNSKLNFALLPAFLISLFTVFNSINAQSDTVEIYNNHLKAKIALKGAEIISLFDKTDSIEYIWQGSDESWKKHSPILFPFVGKIKGGFYKIAGKKYKMKNHGFASRKIFKISEQSPSKLVLVLESNPSTLKIYPFKFRLTVCYSLEGNELKVTNTVENIDTKNIFFSIGAHPGFNIPFVPNEKFEDHFIEFDTTEVADRIVLSKPKGYPTDSLLRNYLGNGNILPLNYDLFRDRVIILRGLKSKTLTIRSKNSKRGIRVKGIDKFPYLGIWTFVKKDEPFVCIEPWYGISDYVNSSGEIAEKTGIQSLESGKVFKMKYSIEIQK
;
A
#
# COMPACT_ATOMS: atom_id res chain seq x y z
N MET A 1 -70.50 -32.67 67.70
CA MET A 1 -69.10 -32.88 68.16
C MET A 1 -68.22 -32.44 67.02
N ILE A 2 -67.70 -31.22 67.11
CA ILE A 2 -67.06 -30.53 66.00
C ILE A 2 -65.56 -30.57 66.32
N LEU A 3 -64.78 -31.21 65.43
CA LEU A 3 -63.32 -31.16 65.49
C LEU A 3 -62.80 -30.13 64.44
N ASN A 4 -62.18 -29.07 65.01
CA ASN A 4 -61.43 -28.08 64.25
C ASN A 4 -59.98 -28.56 64.00
N SER A 5 -59.58 -28.69 62.73
CA SER A 5 -58.24 -28.92 62.34
C SER A 5 -57.61 -27.58 61.77
N LYS A 6 -56.71 -27.06 62.47
CA LYS A 6 -55.89 -25.86 62.02
C LYS A 6 -54.80 -26.32 61.02
N LEU A 7 -54.85 -25.83 59.81
CA LEU A 7 -53.75 -25.94 58.86
C LEU A 7 -52.76 -24.83 59.13
N ASN A 8 -51.51 -25.22 59.42
CA ASN A 8 -50.35 -24.32 59.46
C ASN A 8 -49.77 -24.20 58.06
N PHE A 9 -49.83 -22.99 57.49
CA PHE A 9 -49.05 -22.64 56.29
C PHE A 9 -47.66 -22.22 56.69
N ALA A 10 -46.65 -22.97 56.30
CA ALA A 10 -45.27 -22.60 56.40
C ALA A 10 -44.89 -21.74 55.18
N LEU A 11 -44.51 -20.50 55.42
CA LEU A 11 -43.95 -19.59 54.40
C LEU A 11 -42.49 -19.98 54.11
N LEU A 12 -42.23 -20.46 52.92
CA LEU A 12 -40.87 -20.58 52.37
C LEU A 12 -40.40 -19.22 51.84
N PRO A 13 -39.17 -18.78 52.16
CA PRO A 13 -38.60 -17.57 51.58
C PRO A 13 -38.16 -17.82 50.12
N ALA A 14 -38.70 -17.03 49.20
CA ALA A 14 -38.27 -17.01 47.82
C ALA A 14 -36.88 -16.34 47.72
N PHE A 15 -35.87 -17.14 47.42
CA PHE A 15 -34.54 -16.64 47.04
C PHE A 15 -34.59 -16.09 45.61
N LEU A 16 -34.59 -14.76 45.45
CA LEU A 16 -34.39 -14.11 44.16
C LEU A 16 -32.92 -14.26 43.76
N ILE A 17 -32.59 -15.19 42.84
CA ILE A 17 -31.33 -15.25 42.20
C ILE A 17 -31.35 -14.21 41.05
N SER A 18 -30.73 -13.03 41.31
CA SER A 18 -30.49 -12.05 40.23
C SER A 18 -29.38 -12.57 39.33
N LEU A 19 -29.72 -13.04 38.14
CA LEU A 19 -28.81 -13.35 37.08
C LEU A 19 -28.22 -12.00 36.56
N PHE A 20 -27.04 -11.64 37.01
CA PHE A 20 -26.24 -10.61 36.35
C PHE A 20 -25.73 -11.19 35.02
N THR A 21 -26.43 -10.93 33.93
CA THR A 21 -25.90 -11.13 32.58
C THR A 21 -24.86 -10.03 32.32
N VAL A 22 -23.60 -10.41 32.45
CA VAL A 22 -22.48 -9.57 31.97
C VAL A 22 -22.56 -9.57 30.45
N PHE A 23 -23.13 -8.50 29.89
CA PHE A 23 -23.00 -8.19 28.47
C PHE A 23 -21.52 -7.86 28.21
N ASN A 24 -20.74 -8.85 27.79
CA ASN A 24 -19.49 -8.60 27.14
C ASN A 24 -19.82 -7.90 25.80
N SER A 25 -19.74 -6.59 25.78
CA SER A 25 -19.73 -5.82 24.54
C SER A 25 -18.51 -6.29 23.75
N ILE A 26 -18.72 -7.17 22.77
CA ILE A 26 -17.71 -7.44 21.75
C ILE A 26 -17.58 -6.12 21.00
N ASN A 27 -16.60 -5.30 21.36
CA ASN A 27 -16.17 -4.15 20.58
C ASN A 27 -15.72 -4.74 19.23
N ALA A 28 -16.55 -4.69 18.22
CA ALA A 28 -16.15 -4.97 16.85
C ALA A 28 -15.01 -3.99 16.55
N GLN A 29 -13.78 -4.50 16.50
CA GLN A 29 -12.62 -3.71 16.15
C GLN A 29 -12.89 -3.12 14.77
N SER A 30 -12.89 -1.81 14.65
CA SER A 30 -13.08 -1.13 13.37
C SER A 30 -12.05 -1.65 12.35
N ASP A 31 -12.50 -1.97 11.13
CA ASP A 31 -11.60 -2.41 10.04
C ASP A 31 -10.62 -1.31 9.60
N THR A 32 -10.76 -0.11 10.15
CA THR A 32 -9.95 1.08 9.81
C THR A 32 -9.54 1.84 11.05
N VAL A 33 -8.39 2.54 10.96
CA VAL A 33 -7.85 3.43 12.00
C VAL A 33 -7.62 4.80 11.40
N GLU A 34 -7.92 5.85 12.14
CA GLU A 34 -7.59 7.23 11.78
C GLU A 34 -6.42 7.73 12.64
N ILE A 35 -5.51 8.44 11.99
CA ILE A 35 -4.50 9.30 12.62
C ILE A 35 -4.66 10.72 12.10
N TYR A 36 -4.38 11.71 12.93
CA TYR A 36 -4.56 13.12 12.56
C TYR A 36 -3.60 14.04 13.30
N ASN A 37 -3.40 15.20 12.72
CA ASN A 37 -2.77 16.35 13.36
C ASN A 37 -3.60 17.63 13.06
N ASN A 38 -3.03 18.82 13.23
CA ASN A 38 -3.74 20.07 12.96
C ASN A 38 -4.06 20.27 11.47
N HIS A 39 -3.30 19.68 10.55
CA HIS A 39 -3.39 19.89 9.10
C HIS A 39 -4.07 18.73 8.37
N LEU A 40 -3.67 17.52 8.68
CA LEU A 40 -4.04 16.32 7.93
C LEU A 40 -4.81 15.32 8.81
N LYS A 41 -5.62 14.52 8.14
CA LYS A 41 -6.21 13.30 8.66
C LYS A 41 -5.96 12.18 7.66
N ALA A 42 -5.41 11.06 8.14
CA ALA A 42 -5.21 9.86 7.33
C ALA A 42 -6.02 8.71 7.90
N LYS A 43 -6.71 7.97 7.02
CA LYS A 43 -7.46 6.76 7.36
C LYS A 43 -6.77 5.55 6.75
N ILE A 44 -6.50 4.55 7.58
CA ILE A 44 -5.76 3.35 7.23
C ILE A 44 -6.65 2.12 7.46
N ALA A 45 -6.82 1.30 6.44
CA ALA A 45 -7.48 0.01 6.57
C ALA A 45 -6.51 -1.02 7.19
N LEU A 46 -6.98 -1.78 8.19
CA LEU A 46 -6.18 -2.88 8.76
C LEU A 46 -5.90 -3.97 7.74
N LYS A 47 -6.80 -4.17 6.77
CA LYS A 47 -6.59 -5.05 5.63
C LYS A 47 -5.59 -4.42 4.67
N GLY A 48 -4.40 -5.02 4.60
CA GLY A 48 -3.32 -4.56 3.73
C GLY A 48 -2.52 -3.41 4.29
N ALA A 49 -2.81 -2.92 5.51
CA ALA A 49 -2.27 -1.67 6.03
C ALA A 49 -2.40 -0.54 4.98
N GLU A 50 -3.52 -0.50 4.27
CA GLU A 50 -3.72 0.35 3.09
C GLU A 50 -4.18 1.75 3.50
N ILE A 51 -3.47 2.80 3.06
CA ILE A 51 -3.97 4.18 3.17
C ILE A 51 -5.18 4.30 2.25
N ILE A 52 -6.34 4.64 2.81
CA ILE A 52 -7.59 4.79 2.07
C ILE A 52 -8.12 6.23 2.05
N SER A 53 -7.45 7.13 2.79
CA SER A 53 -7.75 8.56 2.78
C SER A 53 -6.53 9.33 3.28
N LEU A 54 -6.26 10.46 2.66
CA LEU A 54 -5.35 11.50 3.15
C LEU A 54 -6.03 12.84 2.89
N PHE A 55 -6.68 13.34 3.92
CA PHE A 55 -7.56 14.50 3.86
C PHE A 55 -6.90 15.74 4.44
N ASP A 56 -6.85 16.83 3.66
CA ASP A 56 -6.45 18.15 4.14
C ASP A 56 -7.64 18.80 4.86
N LYS A 57 -7.48 19.01 6.16
CA LYS A 57 -8.52 19.59 7.03
C LYS A 57 -8.75 21.09 6.76
N THR A 58 -7.75 21.79 6.20
CA THR A 58 -7.84 23.23 5.93
C THR A 58 -8.66 23.50 4.69
N ASP A 59 -8.39 22.77 3.62
CA ASP A 59 -9.00 23.01 2.31
C ASP A 59 -10.11 22.01 1.98
N SER A 60 -10.36 21.04 2.88
CA SER A 60 -11.36 19.98 2.71
C SER A 60 -11.16 19.16 1.44
N ILE A 61 -9.90 18.80 1.12
CA ILE A 61 -9.54 18.05 -0.08
C ILE A 61 -9.09 16.63 0.28
N GLU A 62 -9.66 15.64 -0.41
CA GLU A 62 -9.21 14.25 -0.36
C GLU A 62 -8.17 13.98 -1.46
N TYR A 63 -6.96 13.61 -1.07
CA TYR A 63 -5.85 13.41 -2.00
C TYR A 63 -5.66 11.95 -2.45
N ILE A 64 -6.17 10.98 -1.70
CA ILE A 64 -6.07 9.56 -2.09
C ILE A 64 -7.27 9.18 -2.96
N TRP A 65 -7.00 8.43 -4.02
CA TRP A 65 -8.03 7.83 -4.86
C TRP A 65 -9.00 6.98 -4.03
N GLN A 66 -10.30 7.18 -4.23
CA GLN A 66 -11.34 6.56 -3.39
C GLN A 66 -11.79 5.18 -3.87
N GLY A 67 -11.19 4.67 -4.95
CA GLY A 67 -11.53 3.38 -5.52
C GLY A 67 -12.81 3.40 -6.36
N SER A 68 -12.86 2.57 -7.40
CA SER A 68 -14.02 2.37 -8.24
C SER A 68 -14.17 0.90 -8.60
N ASP A 69 -15.38 0.37 -8.47
CA ASP A 69 -15.71 -1.00 -8.88
C ASP A 69 -15.57 -1.19 -10.39
N GLU A 70 -15.66 -0.12 -11.14
CA GLU A 70 -15.60 -0.14 -12.59
C GLU A 70 -14.18 -0.09 -13.13
N SER A 71 -13.21 0.28 -12.29
CA SER A 71 -11.80 0.43 -12.71
C SER A 71 -10.82 -0.19 -11.72
N TRP A 72 -10.39 0.56 -10.74
CA TRP A 72 -9.43 0.15 -9.74
C TRP A 72 -9.97 0.37 -8.32
N LYS A 73 -10.27 -0.75 -7.65
CA LYS A 73 -10.90 -0.79 -6.32
C LYS A 73 -9.97 -0.47 -5.17
N LYS A 74 -8.64 -0.41 -5.42
CA LYS A 74 -7.63 -0.14 -4.40
C LYS A 74 -7.35 1.36 -4.30
N HIS A 75 -6.66 1.75 -3.23
CA HIS A 75 -6.34 3.14 -2.92
C HIS A 75 -4.81 3.36 -2.89
N SER A 76 -4.12 2.62 -2.00
CA SER A 76 -2.67 2.71 -1.81
C SER A 76 -2.11 1.39 -1.28
N PRO A 77 -2.23 0.28 -2.01
CA PRO A 77 -1.84 -1.04 -1.50
C PRO A 77 -0.34 -1.17 -1.31
N ILE A 78 0.06 -1.85 -0.24
CA ILE A 78 1.44 -2.31 -0.08
C ILE A 78 1.69 -3.55 -0.94
N LEU A 79 2.83 -3.58 -1.60
CA LEU A 79 3.26 -4.67 -2.48
C LEU A 79 4.33 -5.50 -1.76
N PHE A 80 3.98 -6.75 -1.35
CA PHE A 80 4.90 -7.65 -0.67
C PHE A 80 4.36 -9.10 -0.70
N PRO A 81 5.18 -10.13 -0.83
CA PRO A 81 6.64 -10.14 -1.02
C PRO A 81 7.07 -10.04 -2.50
N PHE A 82 6.19 -9.62 -3.39
CA PHE A 82 6.48 -9.41 -4.80
C PHE A 82 5.89 -8.09 -5.29
N VAL A 83 6.60 -7.44 -6.20
CA VAL A 83 6.12 -6.29 -6.96
C VAL A 83 5.79 -6.74 -8.38
N GLY A 84 4.66 -6.30 -8.90
CA GLY A 84 4.24 -6.53 -10.28
C GLY A 84 3.77 -7.95 -10.56
N LYS A 85 3.89 -8.34 -11.83
CA LYS A 85 3.41 -9.62 -12.36
C LYS A 85 4.42 -10.73 -12.12
N ILE A 86 3.89 -11.92 -11.83
CA ILE A 86 4.65 -13.16 -11.72
C ILE A 86 4.35 -13.98 -12.98
N LYS A 87 5.37 -14.37 -13.74
CA LYS A 87 5.25 -15.13 -14.98
C LYS A 87 4.62 -16.49 -14.71
N GLY A 88 3.49 -16.76 -15.37
CA GLY A 88 2.74 -18.00 -15.16
C GLY A 88 2.02 -18.12 -13.82
N GLY A 89 2.05 -17.08 -12.94
CA GLY A 89 1.37 -17.08 -11.64
C GLY A 89 2.06 -17.92 -10.56
N PHE A 90 3.33 -18.27 -10.76
CA PHE A 90 4.14 -19.00 -9.78
C PHE A 90 5.61 -18.59 -9.86
N TYR A 91 6.31 -18.75 -8.74
CA TYR A 91 7.76 -18.63 -8.67
C TYR A 91 8.35 -19.95 -8.14
N LYS A 92 9.69 -20.07 -8.16
CA LYS A 92 10.40 -21.27 -7.74
C LYS A 92 11.40 -20.95 -6.62
N ILE A 93 11.62 -21.92 -5.78
CA ILE A 93 12.73 -21.98 -4.82
C ILE A 93 13.39 -23.34 -5.03
N ALA A 94 14.63 -23.36 -5.53
CA ALA A 94 15.37 -24.58 -5.86
C ALA A 94 14.51 -25.55 -6.71
N GLY A 95 13.90 -25.03 -7.75
CA GLY A 95 13.02 -25.77 -8.68
C GLY A 95 11.59 -26.04 -8.19
N LYS A 96 11.32 -25.97 -6.89
CA LYS A 96 9.98 -26.21 -6.34
C LYS A 96 9.08 -25.00 -6.58
N LYS A 97 7.88 -25.22 -7.18
CA LYS A 97 6.94 -24.18 -7.56
C LYS A 97 6.01 -23.77 -6.41
N TYR A 98 5.79 -22.44 -6.29
CA TYR A 98 4.86 -21.84 -5.35
C TYR A 98 3.93 -20.86 -6.09
N LYS A 99 2.62 -21.00 -5.93
CA LYS A 99 1.65 -20.07 -6.53
C LYS A 99 1.75 -18.69 -5.88
N MET A 100 1.75 -17.63 -6.69
CA MET A 100 1.75 -16.27 -6.19
C MET A 100 0.93 -15.37 -7.12
N LYS A 101 0.10 -14.51 -6.52
CA LYS A 101 -0.65 -13.48 -7.26
C LYS A 101 0.26 -12.28 -7.52
N ASN A 102 -0.11 -11.48 -8.53
CA ASN A 102 0.51 -10.18 -8.76
C ASN A 102 0.55 -9.36 -7.46
N HIS A 103 1.65 -8.65 -7.25
CA HIS A 103 1.92 -7.82 -6.07
C HIS A 103 1.96 -8.59 -4.73
N GLY A 104 2.18 -9.92 -4.76
CA GLY A 104 2.27 -10.72 -3.55
C GLY A 104 0.94 -10.89 -2.82
N PHE A 105 0.94 -10.83 -1.49
CA PHE A 105 -0.25 -11.09 -0.68
C PHE A 105 -0.54 -10.07 0.44
N ALA A 106 0.41 -9.20 0.80
CA ALA A 106 0.27 -8.33 1.97
C ALA A 106 -0.98 -7.45 1.92
N SER A 107 -1.33 -6.89 0.74
CA SER A 107 -2.52 -6.06 0.54
C SER A 107 -3.86 -6.78 0.78
N ARG A 108 -3.84 -8.11 1.01
CA ARG A 108 -5.03 -8.95 1.28
C ARG A 108 -5.05 -9.55 2.67
N LYS A 109 -4.05 -9.23 3.52
CA LYS A 109 -3.94 -9.75 4.89
C LYS A 109 -4.37 -8.69 5.88
N ILE A 110 -4.91 -9.10 7.01
CA ILE A 110 -5.21 -8.22 8.14
C ILE A 110 -3.91 -8.03 8.93
N PHE A 111 -3.53 -6.78 9.15
CA PHE A 111 -2.44 -6.38 10.02
C PHE A 111 -2.95 -6.15 11.43
N LYS A 112 -2.10 -6.39 12.41
CA LYS A 112 -2.37 -6.11 13.82
C LYS A 112 -1.81 -4.74 14.18
N ILE A 113 -2.53 -3.98 15.00
CA ILE A 113 -2.03 -2.74 15.58
C ILE A 113 -0.97 -3.10 16.62
N SER A 114 0.22 -2.52 16.48
CA SER A 114 1.33 -2.65 17.44
C SER A 114 1.49 -1.39 18.27
N GLU A 115 1.27 -0.21 17.66
CA GLU A 115 1.34 1.09 18.33
C GLU A 115 0.34 2.04 17.68
N GLN A 116 -0.33 2.88 18.49
CA GLN A 116 -1.24 3.91 18.00
C GLN A 116 -1.17 5.13 18.90
N SER A 117 -1.09 6.31 18.28
CA SER A 117 -1.28 7.61 18.91
C SER A 117 -2.08 8.51 17.97
N PRO A 118 -2.46 9.73 18.34
CA PRO A 118 -3.20 10.62 17.46
C PRO A 118 -2.55 10.83 16.08
N SER A 119 -1.22 10.92 15.99
CA SER A 119 -0.50 11.19 14.74
C SER A 119 0.38 10.04 14.24
N LYS A 120 0.33 8.85 14.87
CA LYS A 120 1.16 7.71 14.50
C LYS A 120 0.40 6.40 14.62
N LEU A 121 0.62 5.50 13.64
CA LEU A 121 0.09 4.14 13.64
C LEU A 121 1.18 3.18 13.19
N VAL A 122 1.37 2.09 13.95
CA VAL A 122 2.26 0.99 13.59
C VAL A 122 1.46 -0.29 13.44
N LEU A 123 1.53 -0.89 12.27
CA LEU A 123 0.83 -2.11 11.91
C LEU A 123 1.82 -3.22 11.60
N VAL A 124 1.52 -4.45 12.01
CA VAL A 124 2.40 -5.61 11.87
C VAL A 124 1.68 -6.78 11.21
N LEU A 125 2.35 -7.39 10.25
CA LEU A 125 2.00 -8.68 9.65
C LEU A 125 3.18 -9.64 9.83
N GLU A 126 2.94 -10.76 10.48
CA GLU A 126 3.92 -11.85 10.60
C GLU A 126 3.55 -13.04 9.73
N SER A 127 4.57 -13.79 9.34
CA SER A 127 4.38 -15.09 8.71
C SER A 127 3.57 -16.01 9.61
N ASN A 128 2.69 -16.79 9.00
CA ASN A 128 1.85 -17.78 9.69
C ASN A 128 1.66 -19.03 8.80
N PRO A 129 1.04 -20.10 9.28
CA PRO A 129 0.87 -21.33 8.49
C PRO A 129 0.26 -21.11 7.11
N SER A 130 -0.64 -20.13 6.94
CA SER A 130 -1.25 -19.83 5.63
C SER A 130 -0.29 -19.13 4.67
N THR A 131 0.56 -18.22 5.15
CA THR A 131 1.54 -17.54 4.33
C THR A 131 2.72 -18.47 4.00
N LEU A 132 3.16 -19.32 4.93
CA LEU A 132 4.24 -20.27 4.73
C LEU A 132 3.94 -21.32 3.64
N LYS A 133 2.67 -21.63 3.38
CA LYS A 133 2.27 -22.52 2.28
C LYS A 133 2.59 -21.93 0.89
N ILE A 134 2.55 -20.61 0.76
CA ILE A 134 2.72 -19.89 -0.53
C ILE A 134 4.01 -19.07 -0.59
N TYR A 135 4.65 -18.83 0.57
CA TYR A 135 5.91 -18.09 0.72
C TYR A 135 6.64 -18.67 1.94
N PRO A 136 7.48 -19.71 1.75
CA PRO A 136 8.03 -20.51 2.84
C PRO A 136 9.25 -19.84 3.52
N PHE A 137 9.08 -18.59 3.89
CA PHE A 137 10.03 -17.78 4.66
C PHE A 137 9.32 -17.14 5.85
N LYS A 138 9.98 -17.14 7.01
CA LYS A 138 9.47 -16.45 8.19
C LYS A 138 9.89 -14.99 8.15
N PHE A 139 8.93 -14.11 8.25
CA PHE A 139 9.14 -12.65 8.20
C PHE A 139 8.24 -11.92 9.19
N ARG A 140 8.65 -10.71 9.57
CA ARG A 140 7.81 -9.69 10.16
C ARG A 140 7.84 -8.47 9.26
N LEU A 141 6.66 -8.04 8.77
CA LEU A 141 6.47 -6.82 8.02
C LEU A 141 5.78 -5.80 8.91
N THR A 142 6.46 -4.70 9.18
CA THR A 142 5.94 -3.57 9.96
C THR A 142 5.73 -2.38 9.05
N VAL A 143 4.56 -1.75 9.16
CA VAL A 143 4.21 -0.52 8.44
C VAL A 143 3.94 0.56 9.46
N CYS A 144 4.73 1.63 9.42
CA CYS A 144 4.58 2.80 10.30
C CYS A 144 4.14 4.01 9.48
N TYR A 145 3.05 4.61 9.90
CA TYR A 145 2.53 5.89 9.41
C TYR A 145 2.70 6.94 10.48
N SER A 146 3.20 8.12 10.11
CA SER A 146 3.25 9.27 11.02
C SER A 146 2.96 10.57 10.27
N LEU A 147 2.16 11.45 10.89
CA LEU A 147 1.81 12.77 10.39
C LEU A 147 2.65 13.84 11.07
N GLU A 148 3.38 14.63 10.27
CA GLU A 148 4.17 15.78 10.73
C GLU A 148 3.88 16.99 9.83
N GLY A 149 3.25 18.04 10.39
CA GLY A 149 2.79 19.18 9.57
C GLY A 149 1.84 18.73 8.46
N ASN A 150 2.17 19.04 7.23
CA ASN A 150 1.43 18.66 6.02
C ASN A 150 2.00 17.41 5.31
N GLU A 151 2.75 16.58 6.03
CA GLU A 151 3.44 15.40 5.50
C GLU A 151 3.01 14.11 6.19
N LEU A 152 2.68 13.09 5.40
CA LEU A 152 2.52 11.71 5.84
C LEU A 152 3.81 10.94 5.54
N LYS A 153 4.53 10.53 6.57
CA LYS A 153 5.71 9.68 6.47
C LYS A 153 5.31 8.22 6.54
N VAL A 154 5.88 7.40 5.65
CA VAL A 154 5.65 5.97 5.57
C VAL A 154 6.96 5.22 5.69
N THR A 155 7.04 4.30 6.66
CA THR A 155 8.19 3.41 6.82
C THR A 155 7.71 1.97 6.80
N ASN A 156 8.16 1.20 5.82
CA ASN A 156 7.96 -0.24 5.77
C ASN A 156 9.25 -0.94 6.22
N THR A 157 9.15 -1.85 7.16
CA THR A 157 10.27 -2.60 7.70
C THR A 157 10.03 -4.09 7.49
N VAL A 158 10.94 -4.77 6.84
CA VAL A 158 10.96 -6.23 6.72
C VAL A 158 12.05 -6.77 7.63
N GLU A 159 11.68 -7.59 8.58
CA GLU A 159 12.60 -8.32 9.45
C GLU A 159 12.61 -9.79 9.04
N ASN A 160 13.80 -10.34 8.83
CA ASN A 160 13.97 -11.76 8.63
C ASN A 160 14.01 -12.48 9.99
N ILE A 161 12.91 -13.12 10.36
CA ILE A 161 12.78 -13.94 11.56
C ILE A 161 12.93 -15.46 11.26
N ASP A 162 13.43 -15.78 10.06
CA ASP A 162 13.79 -17.15 9.67
C ASP A 162 15.26 -17.45 10.05
N THR A 163 15.62 -18.72 10.02
CA THR A 163 17.01 -19.19 10.20
C THR A 163 17.83 -19.18 8.91
N LYS A 164 17.22 -18.88 7.77
CA LYS A 164 17.84 -18.81 6.43
C LYS A 164 17.60 -17.45 5.79
N ASN A 165 18.32 -17.15 4.71
CA ASN A 165 18.06 -15.96 3.92
C ASN A 165 16.64 -15.98 3.35
N ILE A 166 15.96 -14.83 3.39
CA ILE A 166 14.69 -14.61 2.72
C ILE A 166 14.88 -13.75 1.48
N PHE A 167 14.01 -13.93 0.49
CA PHE A 167 14.02 -13.19 -0.77
C PHE A 167 12.66 -12.50 -0.98
N PHE A 168 12.65 -11.20 -1.15
CA PHE A 168 11.41 -10.45 -1.36
C PHE A 168 11.61 -9.24 -2.26
N SER A 169 10.52 -8.76 -2.84
CA SER A 169 10.38 -7.41 -3.36
C SER A 169 9.37 -6.67 -2.48
N ILE A 170 9.51 -5.35 -2.39
CA ILE A 170 8.58 -4.50 -1.65
C ILE A 170 8.35 -3.20 -2.40
N GLY A 171 7.14 -2.66 -2.33
CA GLY A 171 6.79 -1.40 -2.96
C GLY A 171 5.53 -0.79 -2.39
N ALA A 172 5.33 0.47 -2.72
CA ALA A 172 4.09 1.20 -2.48
C ALA A 172 3.37 1.47 -3.80
N HIS A 173 2.04 1.67 -3.71
CA HIS A 173 1.21 1.90 -4.90
C HIS A 173 0.11 2.95 -4.59
N PRO A 174 0.47 4.14 -4.02
CA PRO A 174 -0.52 5.16 -3.74
C PRO A 174 -1.10 5.73 -5.03
N GLY A 175 -2.43 5.74 -5.12
CA GLY A 175 -3.20 6.46 -6.13
C GLY A 175 -3.63 7.81 -5.59
N PHE A 176 -3.39 8.86 -6.34
CA PHE A 176 -3.73 10.22 -5.97
C PHE A 176 -4.85 10.74 -6.86
N ASN A 177 -5.87 11.34 -6.25
CA ASN A 177 -6.92 12.04 -6.98
C ASN A 177 -6.32 13.20 -7.78
N ILE A 178 -6.67 13.30 -9.04
CA ILE A 178 -6.51 14.48 -9.88
C ILE A 178 -7.73 14.57 -10.79
N PRO A 179 -8.32 15.76 -10.98
CA PRO A 179 -7.87 17.08 -10.54
C PRO A 179 -8.00 17.33 -9.02
N PHE A 180 -7.23 18.31 -8.52
CA PHE A 180 -7.26 18.76 -7.13
C PHE A 180 -8.44 19.71 -6.84
N VAL A 181 -8.92 20.42 -7.86
CA VAL A 181 -9.99 21.40 -7.74
C VAL A 181 -11.02 21.21 -8.87
N PRO A 182 -12.28 21.62 -8.65
CA PRO A 182 -13.32 21.55 -9.67
C PRO A 182 -12.90 22.25 -10.97
N ASN A 183 -13.42 21.78 -12.12
CA ASN A 183 -13.22 22.31 -13.47
C ASN A 183 -11.81 22.13 -14.07
N GLU A 184 -10.89 21.50 -13.39
CA GLU A 184 -9.63 21.03 -13.99
C GLU A 184 -9.84 19.66 -14.65
N LYS A 185 -8.96 19.34 -15.62
CA LYS A 185 -8.90 18.03 -16.29
C LYS A 185 -7.62 17.29 -15.91
N PHE A 186 -7.57 16.00 -16.20
CA PHE A 186 -6.37 15.18 -16.00
C PHE A 186 -5.15 15.79 -16.72
N GLU A 187 -5.33 16.31 -17.92
CA GLU A 187 -4.30 16.90 -18.78
C GLU A 187 -3.83 18.30 -18.31
N ASP A 188 -4.53 18.92 -17.37
CA ASP A 188 -4.05 20.13 -16.73
C ASP A 188 -2.96 19.86 -15.70
N HIS A 189 -2.67 18.57 -15.43
CA HIS A 189 -1.67 18.16 -14.46
C HIS A 189 -0.39 17.65 -15.13
N PHE A 190 0.68 17.71 -14.37
CA PHE A 190 2.01 17.19 -14.75
C PHE A 190 2.76 16.71 -13.52
N ILE A 191 3.76 15.86 -13.75
CA ILE A 191 4.72 15.45 -12.73
C ILE A 191 5.98 16.27 -12.94
N GLU A 192 6.41 16.99 -11.90
CA GLU A 192 7.64 17.75 -11.86
C GLU A 192 8.66 17.04 -10.97
N PHE A 193 9.79 16.66 -11.53
CA PHE A 193 10.94 16.14 -10.80
C PHE A 193 11.79 17.29 -10.28
N ASP A 194 12.44 17.14 -9.12
CA ASP A 194 13.20 18.23 -8.47
C ASP A 194 14.53 18.56 -9.16
N THR A 195 14.95 17.77 -10.14
CA THR A 195 16.10 18.05 -10.98
C THR A 195 15.88 17.53 -12.40
N THR A 196 16.74 17.93 -13.34
CA THR A 196 16.78 17.36 -14.69
C THR A 196 16.95 15.85 -14.62
N GLU A 197 16.00 15.14 -15.20
CA GLU A 197 15.93 13.69 -15.09
C GLU A 197 16.43 13.02 -16.38
N VAL A 198 17.32 12.05 -16.21
CA VAL A 198 17.87 11.23 -17.30
C VAL A 198 17.48 9.76 -17.17
N ALA A 199 16.44 9.47 -16.39
CA ALA A 199 15.95 8.13 -16.15
C ALA A 199 15.55 7.41 -17.44
N ASP A 200 15.83 6.12 -17.50
CA ASP A 200 15.40 5.26 -18.59
C ASP A 200 14.01 4.69 -18.30
N ARG A 201 13.18 4.60 -19.32
CA ARG A 201 11.91 3.83 -19.27
C ARG A 201 12.13 2.40 -19.74
N ILE A 202 11.72 1.42 -18.93
CA ILE A 202 11.72 0.00 -19.31
C ILE A 202 10.58 -0.25 -20.30
N VAL A 203 10.90 -0.88 -21.44
CA VAL A 203 9.92 -1.27 -22.46
C VAL A 203 9.18 -2.52 -22.02
N LEU A 204 7.85 -2.50 -22.15
CA LEU A 204 7.00 -3.64 -21.82
C LEU A 204 6.58 -4.40 -23.06
N SER A 205 6.58 -5.73 -22.98
CA SER A 205 6.15 -6.62 -24.04
C SER A 205 4.63 -6.52 -24.29
N LYS A 206 4.22 -6.59 -25.56
CA LYS A 206 2.81 -6.68 -25.97
C LYS A 206 2.43 -8.13 -26.30
N PRO A 207 1.21 -8.61 -25.98
CA PRO A 207 0.16 -7.92 -25.20
C PRO A 207 0.30 -8.10 -23.68
N LYS A 208 1.27 -8.89 -23.19
CA LYS A 208 1.31 -9.35 -21.78
C LYS A 208 1.82 -8.30 -20.81
N GLY A 209 2.63 -7.33 -21.25
CA GLY A 209 3.16 -6.24 -20.42
C GLY A 209 4.21 -6.71 -19.39
N TYR A 210 5.04 -7.69 -19.75
CA TYR A 210 6.24 -8.03 -19.00
C TYR A 210 7.39 -7.11 -19.38
N PRO A 211 8.27 -6.69 -18.46
CA PRO A 211 9.51 -6.01 -18.78
C PRO A 211 10.34 -6.78 -19.81
N THR A 212 11.00 -6.04 -20.69
CA THR A 212 11.98 -6.53 -21.66
C THR A 212 13.35 -5.92 -21.37
N ASP A 213 14.40 -6.42 -21.99
CA ASP A 213 15.74 -5.85 -21.87
C ASP A 213 15.91 -4.52 -22.63
N SER A 214 14.90 -4.13 -23.41
CA SER A 214 14.88 -2.86 -24.15
C SER A 214 14.54 -1.69 -23.24
N LEU A 215 15.20 -0.56 -23.52
CA LEU A 215 15.03 0.69 -22.77
C LEU A 215 14.78 1.85 -23.74
N LEU A 216 13.86 2.73 -23.36
CA LEU A 216 13.81 4.08 -23.91
C LEU A 216 14.74 4.95 -23.05
N ARG A 217 15.91 5.25 -23.60
CA ARG A 217 16.96 6.02 -22.90
C ARG A 217 16.53 7.46 -22.72
N ASN A 218 16.93 8.06 -21.59
CA ASN A 218 16.66 9.45 -21.28
C ASN A 218 15.19 9.84 -21.58
N TYR A 219 14.25 9.12 -20.97
CA TYR A 219 12.83 9.16 -21.32
C TYR A 219 12.21 10.56 -21.25
N LEU A 220 12.70 11.43 -20.38
CA LEU A 220 12.23 12.81 -20.21
C LEU A 220 13.00 13.84 -21.09
N GLY A 221 13.94 13.39 -21.94
CA GLY A 221 14.65 14.27 -22.89
C GLY A 221 15.50 15.34 -22.22
N ASN A 222 16.14 15.05 -21.08
CA ASN A 222 16.86 16.00 -20.24
C ASN A 222 15.94 17.12 -19.65
N GLY A 223 14.66 16.83 -19.52
CA GLY A 223 13.70 17.69 -18.81
C GLY A 223 13.47 17.22 -17.38
N ASN A 224 12.62 17.95 -16.68
CA ASN A 224 12.14 17.58 -15.34
C ASN A 224 10.62 17.54 -15.24
N ILE A 225 9.90 17.65 -16.36
CA ILE A 225 8.44 17.69 -16.42
C ILE A 225 7.93 16.54 -17.28
N LEU A 226 6.97 15.77 -16.74
CA LEU A 226 6.19 14.78 -17.47
C LEU A 226 4.73 15.27 -17.51
N PRO A 227 4.27 15.89 -18.62
CA PRO A 227 2.86 16.25 -18.78
C PRO A 227 1.98 15.01 -18.73
N LEU A 228 0.89 15.05 -17.96
CA LEU A 228 -0.04 13.93 -17.87
C LEU A 228 -1.06 13.97 -19.02
N ASN A 229 -1.26 12.82 -19.65
CA ASN A 229 -2.36 12.52 -20.54
C ASN A 229 -2.60 11.01 -20.56
N TYR A 230 -3.79 10.56 -20.91
CA TYR A 230 -4.12 9.13 -20.87
C TYR A 230 -3.33 8.31 -21.91
N ASP A 231 -2.87 8.91 -22.99
CA ASP A 231 -2.09 8.22 -24.05
C ASP A 231 -0.75 7.68 -23.54
N LEU A 232 -0.14 8.35 -22.56
CA LEU A 232 1.09 7.88 -21.89
C LEU A 232 0.94 6.46 -21.34
N PHE A 233 -0.27 6.09 -20.92
CA PHE A 233 -0.57 4.87 -20.20
C PHE A 233 -1.24 3.78 -21.04
N ARG A 234 -1.45 4.02 -22.36
CA ARG A 234 -2.00 3.00 -23.28
C ARG A 234 -1.18 1.71 -23.30
N ASP A 235 0.13 1.83 -23.14
CA ASP A 235 1.06 0.70 -23.01
C ASP A 235 1.25 0.26 -21.54
N ARG A 236 0.31 0.59 -20.64
CA ARG A 236 0.29 0.27 -19.21
C ARG A 236 1.14 1.23 -18.35
N VAL A 237 1.74 0.68 -17.27
CA VAL A 237 2.60 1.42 -16.35
C VAL A 237 3.87 1.93 -17.03
N ILE A 238 4.26 3.15 -16.75
CA ILE A 238 5.59 3.69 -17.05
C ILE A 238 6.51 3.22 -15.92
N ILE A 239 7.56 2.48 -16.23
CA ILE A 239 8.56 2.04 -15.24
C ILE A 239 9.86 2.79 -15.52
N LEU A 240 10.22 3.69 -14.63
CA LEU A 240 11.49 4.43 -14.69
C LEU A 240 12.55 3.76 -13.81
N ARG A 241 13.80 3.84 -14.25
CA ARG A 241 14.98 3.41 -13.49
C ARG A 241 16.14 4.42 -13.63
N GLY A 242 17.02 4.46 -12.63
CA GLY A 242 18.16 5.36 -12.66
C GLY A 242 17.78 6.80 -12.38
N LEU A 243 16.78 7.03 -11.54
CA LEU A 243 16.35 8.37 -11.11
C LEU A 243 17.47 9.10 -10.36
N LYS A 244 17.62 10.38 -10.64
CA LYS A 244 18.48 11.31 -9.90
C LYS A 244 17.68 12.16 -8.91
N SER A 245 16.43 12.42 -9.23
CA SER A 245 15.53 13.23 -8.42
C SER A 245 15.23 12.58 -7.08
N LYS A 246 15.28 13.37 -6.02
CA LYS A 246 14.92 12.94 -4.65
C LYS A 246 13.43 13.04 -4.40
N THR A 247 12.78 13.94 -5.12
CA THR A 247 11.35 14.19 -5.01
C THR A 247 10.73 14.34 -6.39
N LEU A 248 9.44 14.03 -6.46
CA LEU A 248 8.58 14.46 -7.56
C LEU A 248 7.32 15.10 -7.00
N THR A 249 6.74 16.02 -7.76
CA THR A 249 5.49 16.69 -7.37
C THR A 249 4.47 16.57 -8.50
N ILE A 250 3.28 16.06 -8.18
CA ILE A 250 2.12 16.20 -9.07
C ILE A 250 1.62 17.62 -8.90
N ARG A 251 1.55 18.39 -9.99
CA ARG A 251 1.11 19.79 -10.01
C ARG A 251 -0.03 20.01 -10.99
N SER A 252 -0.80 21.05 -10.76
CA SER A 252 -1.74 21.62 -11.73
C SER A 252 -1.12 22.83 -12.44
N LYS A 253 -1.51 23.08 -13.69
CA LYS A 253 -1.20 24.31 -14.43
C LYS A 253 -1.99 25.50 -13.90
N ASN A 254 -3.14 25.25 -13.28
CA ASN A 254 -4.13 26.25 -12.90
C ASN A 254 -4.17 26.52 -11.39
N SER A 255 -3.41 25.77 -10.60
CA SER A 255 -3.39 25.86 -9.14
C SER A 255 -1.96 25.69 -8.59
N LYS A 256 -1.66 26.34 -7.47
CA LYS A 256 -0.41 26.12 -6.75
C LYS A 256 -0.39 24.81 -5.98
N ARG A 257 -1.54 24.14 -5.85
CA ARG A 257 -1.68 22.88 -5.13
C ARG A 257 -0.89 21.76 -5.78
N GLY A 258 -0.45 20.84 -4.96
CA GLY A 258 0.28 19.69 -5.45
C GLY A 258 0.45 18.61 -4.40
N ILE A 259 0.91 17.47 -4.84
CA ILE A 259 1.29 16.34 -4.01
C ILE A 259 2.75 16.03 -4.29
N ARG A 260 3.61 16.16 -3.29
CA ARG A 260 5.03 15.84 -3.40
C ARG A 260 5.31 14.49 -2.77
N VAL A 261 5.91 13.59 -3.53
CA VAL A 261 6.43 12.31 -3.04
C VAL A 261 7.95 12.44 -2.88
N LYS A 262 8.45 12.16 -1.67
CA LYS A 262 9.88 12.34 -1.30
C LYS A 262 10.56 11.00 -1.10
N GLY A 263 11.90 10.99 -1.26
CA GLY A 263 12.75 9.83 -1.06
C GLY A 263 12.79 8.88 -2.25
N ILE A 264 12.39 9.34 -3.44
CA ILE A 264 12.29 8.49 -4.64
C ILE A 264 13.66 8.04 -5.17
N ASP A 265 14.73 8.78 -4.86
CA ASP A 265 16.14 8.45 -5.21
C ASP A 265 16.63 7.14 -4.56
N LYS A 266 15.96 6.68 -3.53
CA LYS A 266 16.33 5.44 -2.82
C LYS A 266 15.78 4.18 -3.52
N PHE A 267 14.89 4.35 -4.48
CA PHE A 267 14.22 3.23 -5.14
C PHE A 267 14.85 2.95 -6.50
N PRO A 268 15.21 1.68 -6.78
CA PRO A 268 15.74 1.30 -8.08
C PRO A 268 14.73 1.46 -9.22
N TYR A 269 13.43 1.49 -8.87
CA TYR A 269 12.35 1.62 -9.84
C TYR A 269 11.25 2.52 -9.33
N LEU A 270 10.67 3.31 -10.26
CA LEU A 270 9.48 4.12 -10.04
C LEU A 270 8.42 3.74 -11.07
N GLY A 271 7.25 3.30 -10.62
CA GLY A 271 6.08 3.12 -11.45
C GLY A 271 5.23 4.39 -11.49
N ILE A 272 4.72 4.75 -12.68
CA ILE A 272 3.70 5.79 -12.84
C ILE A 272 2.57 5.16 -13.64
N TRP A 273 1.34 5.23 -13.12
CA TRP A 273 0.22 4.52 -13.72
C TRP A 273 -1.13 5.20 -13.46
N THR A 274 -2.04 5.06 -14.42
CA THR A 274 -3.47 5.28 -14.25
C THR A 274 -4.28 4.25 -15.04
N PHE A 275 -5.60 4.23 -14.86
CA PHE A 275 -6.51 3.33 -15.56
C PHE A 275 -7.14 4.04 -16.78
N VAL A 276 -6.70 3.65 -17.98
CA VAL A 276 -7.03 4.36 -19.24
C VAL A 276 -8.36 3.97 -19.89
N LYS A 277 -9.02 2.89 -19.48
CA LYS A 277 -10.24 2.43 -20.17
C LYS A 277 -11.47 3.30 -19.93
N LYS A 278 -11.45 4.13 -18.89
CA LYS A 278 -12.58 4.98 -18.47
C LYS A 278 -12.15 6.38 -18.06
N ASP A 279 -10.93 6.81 -18.45
CA ASP A 279 -10.38 8.13 -18.12
C ASP A 279 -10.56 8.45 -16.63
N GLU A 280 -10.12 7.53 -15.77
CA GLU A 280 -10.29 7.63 -14.33
C GLU A 280 -9.41 8.75 -13.74
N PRO A 281 -9.96 9.59 -12.85
CA PRO A 281 -9.32 10.82 -12.40
C PRO A 281 -8.29 10.60 -11.28
N PHE A 282 -7.29 9.75 -11.52
CA PHE A 282 -6.19 9.52 -10.59
C PHE A 282 -4.88 9.20 -11.30
N VAL A 283 -3.77 9.34 -10.58
CA VAL A 283 -2.46 8.84 -10.99
C VAL A 283 -1.78 8.15 -9.81
N CYS A 284 -1.16 7.00 -10.05
CA CYS A 284 -0.32 6.31 -9.07
C CYS A 284 1.14 6.71 -9.23
N ILE A 285 1.82 6.93 -8.09
CA ILE A 285 3.26 7.11 -7.98
C ILE A 285 3.81 5.98 -7.12
N GLU A 286 4.57 5.09 -7.71
CA GLU A 286 4.83 3.78 -7.15
C GLU A 286 6.33 3.53 -6.94
N PRO A 287 6.91 3.89 -5.78
CA PRO A 287 8.31 3.57 -5.47
C PRO A 287 8.49 2.07 -5.16
N TRP A 288 9.47 1.43 -5.83
CA TRP A 288 9.62 -0.04 -5.77
C TRP A 288 11.06 -0.51 -5.57
N TYR A 289 11.21 -1.53 -4.73
CA TYR A 289 12.34 -2.45 -4.67
C TYR A 289 11.94 -3.77 -5.34
N GLY A 290 12.22 -3.88 -6.64
CA GLY A 290 11.82 -4.97 -7.53
C GLY A 290 10.69 -4.59 -8.48
N ILE A 291 10.50 -5.40 -9.53
CA ILE A 291 9.51 -5.20 -10.59
C ILE A 291 8.87 -6.53 -11.01
N SER A 292 7.96 -6.49 -11.99
CA SER A 292 7.41 -7.69 -12.63
C SER A 292 8.52 -8.61 -13.16
N ASP A 293 8.22 -9.88 -13.31
CA ASP A 293 9.13 -10.80 -14.03
C ASP A 293 9.38 -10.30 -15.46
N TYR A 294 10.60 -10.47 -15.94
CA TYR A 294 10.94 -10.25 -17.33
C TYR A 294 10.37 -11.36 -18.23
N VAL A 295 10.31 -11.09 -19.54
CA VAL A 295 9.84 -12.09 -20.52
C VAL A 295 10.67 -13.37 -20.47
N ASN A 296 11.96 -13.28 -20.18
CA ASN A 296 12.94 -14.37 -20.11
C ASN A 296 13.20 -14.89 -18.69
N SER A 297 12.46 -14.43 -17.66
CA SER A 297 12.65 -14.89 -16.27
C SER A 297 12.57 -16.40 -16.15
N SER A 298 13.53 -17.00 -15.41
CA SER A 298 13.59 -18.43 -15.06
C SER A 298 12.46 -18.83 -14.09
N GLY A 299 11.96 -17.85 -13.34
CA GLY A 299 11.02 -18.02 -12.25
C GLY A 299 11.65 -18.35 -10.90
N GLU A 300 12.97 -18.55 -10.81
CA GLU A 300 13.66 -18.70 -9.53
C GLU A 300 13.66 -17.37 -8.77
N ILE A 301 13.23 -17.40 -7.50
CA ILE A 301 13.06 -16.18 -6.70
C ILE A 301 14.37 -15.43 -6.50
N ALA A 302 15.47 -16.14 -6.29
CA ALA A 302 16.78 -15.54 -6.07
C ALA A 302 17.34 -14.82 -7.32
N GLU A 303 16.84 -15.15 -8.53
CA GLU A 303 17.26 -14.59 -9.81
C GLU A 303 16.32 -13.47 -10.29
N LYS A 304 15.25 -13.20 -9.52
CA LYS A 304 14.27 -12.18 -9.92
C LYS A 304 14.89 -10.78 -9.90
N THR A 305 14.70 -10.03 -10.97
CA THR A 305 15.23 -8.67 -11.10
C THR A 305 14.76 -7.76 -9.95
N GLY A 306 15.71 -7.14 -9.27
CA GLY A 306 15.46 -6.23 -8.16
C GLY A 306 15.00 -6.91 -6.87
N ILE A 307 15.11 -8.26 -6.78
CA ILE A 307 14.83 -8.98 -5.54
C ILE A 307 15.79 -8.55 -4.44
N GLN A 308 15.29 -8.42 -3.22
CA GLN A 308 16.08 -8.19 -2.03
C GLN A 308 16.38 -9.52 -1.37
N SER A 309 17.64 -9.74 -0.97
CA SER A 309 18.06 -10.86 -0.13
C SER A 309 18.37 -10.32 1.26
N LEU A 310 17.83 -10.95 2.30
CA LEU A 310 17.99 -10.52 3.67
C LEU A 310 18.41 -11.72 4.55
N GLU A 311 19.57 -11.61 5.16
CA GLU A 311 20.11 -12.62 6.06
C GLU A 311 19.27 -12.77 7.32
N SER A 312 19.39 -13.93 7.98
CA SER A 312 18.71 -14.21 9.26
C SER A 312 18.99 -13.12 10.30
N GLY A 313 17.95 -12.66 10.99
CA GLY A 313 18.01 -11.63 12.02
C GLY A 313 18.26 -10.22 11.51
N LYS A 314 18.40 -10.00 10.19
CA LYS A 314 18.60 -8.66 9.60
C LYS A 314 17.29 -7.98 9.31
N VAL A 315 17.37 -6.64 9.14
CA VAL A 315 16.24 -5.74 8.92
C VAL A 315 16.49 -4.90 7.67
N PHE A 316 15.49 -4.85 6.80
CA PHE A 316 15.43 -3.97 5.64
C PHE A 316 14.40 -2.87 5.88
N LYS A 317 14.70 -1.64 5.49
CA LYS A 317 13.78 -0.49 5.64
C LYS A 317 13.58 0.23 4.31
N MET A 318 12.31 0.43 3.95
CA MET A 318 11.84 1.23 2.84
C MET A 318 11.13 2.47 3.39
N LYS A 319 11.54 3.67 2.99
CA LYS A 319 10.97 4.94 3.47
C LYS A 319 10.61 5.85 2.31
N TYR A 320 9.46 6.46 2.38
CA TYR A 320 9.02 7.56 1.52
C TYR A 320 8.05 8.46 2.29
N SER A 321 7.73 9.61 1.75
CA SER A 321 6.69 10.45 2.32
C SER A 321 5.85 11.15 1.26
N ILE A 322 4.66 11.56 1.66
CA ILE A 322 3.66 12.27 0.86
C ILE A 322 3.42 13.60 1.54
N GLU A 323 3.79 14.70 0.89
CA GLU A 323 3.62 16.06 1.38
C GLU A 323 2.59 16.80 0.54
N ILE A 324 1.61 17.41 1.21
CA ILE A 324 0.60 18.24 0.55
C ILE A 324 1.16 19.65 0.37
N GLN A 325 1.16 20.14 -0.88
CA GLN A 325 1.58 21.49 -1.26
C GLN A 325 0.35 22.40 -1.39
N LYS A 326 0.44 23.62 -0.85
CA LYS A 326 -0.65 24.63 -0.88
C LYS A 326 -0.31 25.80 -1.77
#